data_bd38d9fa3f3c14040010dba9ab9cebec
#
_entry.id   bd38d9fa3f3c14040010dba9ab9cebec
#
_cell.length_a   1.000
_cell.length_b   1.000
_cell.length_c   1.000
_cell.angle_alpha   90.00
_cell.angle_beta   90.00
_cell.angle_gamma   90.00
#
_symmetry.space_group_name_H-M   'P 1'
#
loop_
_entity.id
_entity.type
_entity.pdbx_description
1 polymer ?
#
loop_
_entity_poly.entity_id
_entity_poly.type
_entity_poly.pdbx_seq_one_letter_code
_entity_poly.pdbx_strand_id
1 'polypeptide(L)'
;MQVKEYFKAICNNDISRADGVSRNSDRTKRLMRSYARHQGSQASIPTILADIATNETEDLSDETVASYLSALRKIFVIEDMPAWNPNLRSKTAIRTSDTRYYVDPSIAVAALGLGPNDLINDLNTFGLFFETLCVRDLRVYADALDGAVYHYRDKNGKKQAFFFEKRVFLQK
;
A
#
# COMPACT_ATOMS: atom_id res chain seq x y z
N MET A 1 -20.49 7.55 3.23
CA MET A 1 -21.36 6.52 2.63
C MET A 1 -20.74 5.93 1.36
N GLN A 2 -20.31 6.72 0.39
CA GLN A 2 -19.73 6.27 -0.90
C GLN A 2 -18.49 5.36 -0.75
N VAL A 3 -17.52 5.69 0.11
CA VAL A 3 -16.27 4.92 0.27
C VAL A 3 -16.53 3.48 0.75
N LYS A 4 -17.50 3.28 1.65
CA LYS A 4 -17.84 1.93 2.13
C LYS A 4 -18.44 1.07 1.01
N GLU A 5 -19.23 1.66 0.12
CA GLU A 5 -19.78 0.95 -1.03
C GLU A 5 -18.69 0.66 -2.08
N TYR A 6 -17.76 1.60 -2.28
CA TYR A 6 -16.60 1.36 -3.15
C TYR A 6 -15.71 0.23 -2.59
N PHE A 7 -15.41 0.22 -1.29
CA PHE A 7 -14.69 -0.88 -0.65
C PHE A 7 -15.38 -2.24 -0.85
N LYS A 8 -16.72 -2.28 -0.72
CA LYS A 8 -17.50 -3.50 -0.99
C LYS A 8 -17.39 -3.93 -2.47
N ALA A 9 -17.46 -2.99 -3.40
CA ALA A 9 -17.33 -3.26 -4.84
C ALA A 9 -15.95 -3.86 -5.15
N ILE A 10 -14.88 -3.30 -4.62
CA ILE A 10 -13.53 -3.85 -4.74
C ILE A 10 -13.50 -5.31 -4.28
N CYS A 11 -14.00 -5.59 -3.07
CA CYS A 11 -13.91 -6.91 -2.46
C CYS A 11 -14.76 -7.96 -3.17
N ASN A 12 -15.93 -7.56 -3.67
CA ASN A 12 -16.91 -8.52 -4.23
C ASN A 12 -16.72 -8.75 -5.74
N ASN A 13 -16.24 -7.74 -6.47
CA ASN A 13 -16.24 -7.77 -7.93
C ASN A 13 -14.92 -7.36 -8.57
N ASP A 14 -14.40 -6.16 -8.24
CA ASP A 14 -13.38 -5.51 -9.05
C ASP A 14 -12.05 -6.25 -8.98
N ILE A 15 -11.69 -6.78 -7.81
CA ILE A 15 -10.45 -7.54 -7.63
C ILE A 15 -10.39 -8.79 -8.50
N SER A 16 -11.54 -9.45 -8.73
CA SER A 16 -11.62 -10.64 -9.59
C SER A 16 -11.61 -10.24 -11.07
N ARG A 17 -12.14 -9.07 -11.41
CA ARG A 17 -12.12 -8.54 -12.79
C ARG A 17 -10.75 -8.05 -13.22
N ALA A 18 -9.86 -7.73 -12.28
CA ALA A 18 -8.51 -7.21 -12.55
C ALA A 18 -7.68 -8.11 -13.49
N ASP A 19 -7.88 -9.41 -13.40
CA ASP A 19 -7.14 -10.43 -14.18
C ASP A 19 -7.96 -11.68 -14.51
N GLY A 20 -9.27 -11.66 -14.24
CA GLY A 20 -10.18 -12.79 -14.49
C GLY A 20 -10.09 -13.93 -13.50
N VAL A 21 -9.28 -13.80 -12.43
CA VAL A 21 -9.14 -14.83 -11.39
C VAL A 21 -10.21 -14.63 -10.32
N SER A 22 -11.05 -15.65 -10.08
CA SER A 22 -12.04 -15.60 -9.01
C SER A 22 -11.37 -15.53 -7.63
N ARG A 23 -11.77 -14.56 -6.81
CA ARG A 23 -11.23 -14.34 -5.47
C ARG A 23 -12.31 -14.33 -4.41
N ASN A 24 -11.97 -14.90 -3.24
CA ASN A 24 -12.87 -14.92 -2.10
C ASN A 24 -12.99 -13.49 -1.51
N SER A 25 -14.21 -12.98 -1.40
CA SER A 25 -14.51 -11.62 -0.91
C SER A 25 -14.08 -11.42 0.55
N ASP A 26 -14.30 -12.41 1.43
CA ASP A 26 -13.95 -12.26 2.84
C ASP A 26 -12.45 -12.31 3.05
N ARG A 27 -11.75 -13.12 2.26
CA ARG A 27 -10.28 -13.14 2.23
C ARG A 27 -9.75 -11.80 1.72
N THR A 28 -10.37 -11.21 0.69
CA THR A 28 -10.02 -9.86 0.19
C THR A 28 -10.19 -8.81 1.29
N LYS A 29 -11.31 -8.83 2.03
CA LYS A 29 -11.55 -7.90 3.14
C LYS A 29 -10.48 -8.01 4.22
N ARG A 30 -10.13 -9.24 4.63
CA ARG A 30 -9.08 -9.47 5.63
C ARG A 30 -7.72 -9.00 5.15
N LEU A 31 -7.35 -9.30 3.89
CA LEU A 31 -6.12 -8.82 3.29
C LEU A 31 -6.05 -7.29 3.27
N MET A 32 -7.09 -6.64 2.80
CA MET A 32 -7.15 -5.17 2.76
C MET A 32 -7.08 -4.57 4.16
N ARG A 33 -7.69 -5.22 5.16
CA ARG A 33 -7.60 -4.79 6.57
C ARG A 33 -6.18 -4.94 7.12
N SER A 34 -5.51 -6.06 6.89
CA SER A 34 -4.12 -6.26 7.28
C SER A 34 -3.22 -5.23 6.60
N TYR A 35 -3.37 -5.06 5.30
CA TYR A 35 -2.59 -4.06 4.55
C TYR A 35 -2.80 -2.63 5.08
N ALA A 36 -4.03 -2.27 5.48
CA ALA A 36 -4.34 -0.96 6.06
C ALA A 36 -3.64 -0.73 7.42
N ARG A 37 -3.48 -1.79 8.24
CA ARG A 37 -2.72 -1.74 9.50
C ARG A 37 -1.22 -1.52 9.28
N HIS A 38 -0.71 -1.93 8.13
CA HIS A 38 0.70 -1.85 7.77
C HIS A 38 1.06 -0.66 6.88
N GLN A 39 0.16 0.32 6.73
CA GLN A 39 0.48 1.53 5.97
C GLN A 39 1.70 2.25 6.55
N GLY A 40 2.48 2.88 5.67
CA GLY A 40 3.71 3.57 6.05
C GLY A 40 4.83 2.62 6.54
N SER A 41 4.65 1.30 6.45
CA SER A 41 5.65 0.29 6.85
C SER A 41 6.15 -0.54 5.67
N GLN A 42 7.25 -1.27 5.88
CA GLN A 42 7.82 -2.21 4.91
C GLN A 42 7.38 -3.66 5.23
N ALA A 43 6.11 -3.85 5.60
CA ALA A 43 5.59 -5.17 5.93
C ALA A 43 5.81 -6.16 4.79
N SER A 44 6.36 -7.33 5.13
CA SER A 44 6.59 -8.41 4.17
C SER A 44 5.29 -9.18 3.86
N ILE A 45 5.28 -9.94 2.77
CA ILE A 45 4.16 -10.85 2.45
C ILE A 45 3.90 -11.85 3.59
N PRO A 46 4.92 -12.52 4.18
CA PRO A 46 4.71 -13.37 5.34
C PRO A 46 4.07 -12.68 6.55
N THR A 47 4.39 -11.39 6.77
CA THR A 47 3.75 -10.60 7.85
C THR A 47 2.26 -10.40 7.60
N ILE A 48 1.89 -10.04 6.36
CA ILE A 48 0.49 -9.88 5.95
C ILE A 48 -0.24 -11.23 6.01
N LEU A 49 0.42 -12.31 5.55
CA LEU A 49 -0.12 -13.66 5.61
C LEU A 49 -0.43 -14.08 7.04
N ALA A 50 0.48 -13.86 7.99
CA ALA A 50 0.28 -14.18 9.39
C ALA A 50 -0.95 -13.49 9.99
N ASP A 51 -1.21 -12.22 9.64
CA ASP A 51 -2.40 -11.50 10.07
C ASP A 51 -3.71 -12.12 9.54
N ILE A 52 -3.68 -12.69 8.34
CA ILE A 52 -4.87 -13.24 7.67
C ILE A 52 -5.13 -14.67 8.11
N ALA A 53 -4.08 -15.47 8.27
CA ALA A 53 -4.14 -16.91 8.54
C ALA A 53 -4.76 -17.28 9.91
N THR A 54 -4.81 -16.34 10.85
CA THR A 54 -5.26 -16.59 12.24
C THR A 54 -6.69 -17.16 12.34
N ASN A 55 -7.48 -17.14 11.26
CA ASN A 55 -8.88 -17.57 11.24
C ASN A 55 -9.26 -18.42 10.02
N GLU A 56 -8.29 -18.99 9.29
CA GLU A 56 -8.60 -19.83 8.13
C GLU A 56 -8.28 -21.31 8.41
N THR A 57 -9.17 -22.17 7.94
CA THR A 57 -9.00 -23.63 7.91
C THR A 57 -8.23 -24.11 6.67
N GLU A 58 -8.00 -23.23 5.70
CA GLU A 58 -7.26 -23.51 4.47
C GLU A 58 -5.86 -22.91 4.53
N ASP A 59 -4.88 -23.68 4.08
CA ASP A 59 -3.50 -23.21 3.91
C ASP A 59 -3.42 -22.05 2.90
N LEU A 60 -3.16 -20.86 3.41
CA LEU A 60 -2.87 -19.69 2.60
C LEU A 60 -1.36 -19.63 2.33
N SER A 61 -0.99 -19.51 1.06
CA SER A 61 0.41 -19.37 0.68
C SER A 61 0.82 -17.92 0.40
N ASP A 62 2.12 -17.64 0.46
CA ASP A 62 2.70 -16.35 0.08
C ASP A 62 2.33 -15.99 -1.37
N GLU A 63 2.26 -16.96 -2.28
CA GLU A 63 1.87 -16.75 -3.67
C GLU A 63 0.42 -16.29 -3.79
N THR A 64 -0.47 -16.84 -2.94
CA THR A 64 -1.87 -16.40 -2.91
C THR A 64 -1.95 -14.94 -2.47
N VAL A 65 -1.27 -14.55 -1.39
CA VAL A 65 -1.23 -13.15 -0.92
C VAL A 65 -0.63 -12.25 -2.00
N ALA A 66 0.47 -12.65 -2.63
CA ALA A 66 1.11 -11.91 -3.72
C ALA A 66 0.15 -11.69 -4.91
N SER A 67 -0.64 -12.72 -5.28
CA SER A 67 -1.66 -12.63 -6.34
C SER A 67 -2.74 -11.60 -6.02
N TYR A 68 -3.26 -11.59 -4.77
CA TYR A 68 -4.25 -10.60 -4.35
C TYR A 68 -3.68 -9.18 -4.37
N LEU A 69 -2.45 -8.99 -3.83
CA LEU A 69 -1.77 -7.69 -3.87
C LEU A 69 -1.53 -7.21 -5.31
N SER A 70 -1.14 -8.12 -6.20
CA SER A 70 -0.97 -7.79 -7.63
C SER A 70 -2.28 -7.31 -8.26
N ALA A 71 -3.40 -7.97 -7.97
CA ALA A 71 -4.71 -7.55 -8.46
C ALA A 71 -5.13 -6.18 -7.92
N LEU A 72 -4.91 -5.91 -6.63
CA LEU A 72 -5.19 -4.61 -6.02
C LEU A 72 -4.35 -3.48 -6.64
N ARG A 73 -3.08 -3.75 -7.02
CA ARG A 73 -2.25 -2.78 -7.77
C ARG A 73 -2.80 -2.52 -9.16
N LYS A 74 -3.23 -3.55 -9.90
CA LYS A 74 -3.80 -3.42 -11.24
C LYS A 74 -5.03 -2.54 -11.31
N ILE A 75 -5.84 -2.53 -10.25
CA ILE A 75 -7.05 -1.68 -10.14
C ILE A 75 -6.79 -0.39 -9.34
N PHE A 76 -5.53 -0.02 -9.12
CA PHE A 76 -5.13 1.22 -8.47
C PHE A 76 -5.73 1.42 -7.07
N VAL A 77 -5.87 0.36 -6.29
CA VAL A 77 -6.31 0.42 -4.88
C VAL A 77 -5.12 0.63 -3.96
N ILE A 78 -4.00 -0.02 -4.26
CA ILE A 78 -2.74 0.11 -3.54
C ILE A 78 -1.61 0.50 -4.50
N GLU A 79 -0.65 1.27 -3.98
CA GLU A 79 0.55 1.67 -4.70
C GLU A 79 1.71 1.80 -3.72
N ASP A 80 2.56 0.79 -3.69
CA ASP A 80 3.74 0.79 -2.82
C ASP A 80 4.74 1.88 -3.23
N MET A 81 5.42 2.46 -2.26
CA MET A 81 6.45 3.47 -2.51
C MET A 81 7.82 2.80 -2.55
N PRO A 82 8.55 2.90 -3.67
CA PRO A 82 9.88 2.31 -3.78
C PRO A 82 10.89 3.04 -2.87
N ALA A 83 11.94 2.31 -2.49
CA ALA A 83 13.06 2.90 -1.78
C ALA A 83 13.96 3.69 -2.73
N TRP A 84 14.36 4.89 -2.30
CA TRP A 84 15.41 5.62 -2.99
C TRP A 84 16.79 5.03 -2.67
N ASN A 85 17.57 4.78 -3.70
CA ASN A 85 18.94 4.34 -3.54
C ASN A 85 19.83 5.02 -4.60
N PRO A 86 20.75 5.89 -4.20
CA PRO A 86 21.64 6.59 -5.12
C PRO A 86 22.66 5.66 -5.78
N ASN A 87 22.82 4.46 -5.25
CA ASN A 87 23.86 3.53 -5.68
C ASN A 87 23.25 2.40 -6.53
N LEU A 88 22.98 2.67 -7.80
CA LEU A 88 22.30 1.78 -8.76
C LEU A 88 22.89 0.37 -8.87
N ARG A 89 24.19 0.18 -8.53
CA ARG A 89 24.87 -1.11 -8.54
C ARG A 89 24.95 -1.79 -7.17
N SER A 90 24.40 -1.20 -6.14
CA SER A 90 24.42 -1.78 -4.79
C SER A 90 23.45 -2.95 -4.67
N LYS A 91 23.92 -4.07 -4.13
CA LYS A 91 23.04 -5.19 -3.74
C LYS A 91 21.96 -4.77 -2.74
N THR A 92 22.23 -3.75 -1.94
CA THR A 92 21.27 -3.17 -0.98
C THR A 92 20.10 -2.49 -1.70
N ALA A 93 20.33 -1.85 -2.86
CA ALA A 93 19.28 -1.24 -3.67
C ALA A 93 18.20 -2.24 -4.11
N ILE A 94 18.63 -3.46 -4.46
CA ILE A 94 17.73 -4.53 -4.93
C ILE A 94 16.95 -5.17 -3.77
N ARG A 95 17.49 -5.12 -2.54
CA ARG A 95 16.94 -5.78 -1.36
C ARG A 95 16.08 -4.89 -0.47
N THR A 96 15.96 -3.61 -0.80
CA THR A 96 15.16 -2.69 -0.01
C THR A 96 13.68 -2.87 -0.34
N SER A 97 12.87 -3.19 0.66
CA SER A 97 11.43 -3.40 0.49
C SER A 97 10.70 -2.07 0.31
N ASP A 98 9.69 -2.08 -0.53
CA ASP A 98 8.80 -0.94 -0.73
C ASP A 98 7.99 -0.65 0.54
N THR A 99 7.65 0.62 0.75
CA THR A 99 6.71 1.02 1.81
C THR A 99 5.28 0.90 1.30
N ARG A 100 4.42 0.28 2.11
CA ARG A 100 3.02 -0.02 1.78
C ARG A 100 2.14 1.22 1.87
N TYR A 101 1.39 1.53 0.80
CA TYR A 101 0.42 2.62 0.80
C TYR A 101 -0.84 2.25 0.00
N TYR A 102 -1.99 2.71 0.49
CA TYR A 102 -3.17 2.85 -0.35
C TYR A 102 -3.02 4.07 -1.25
N VAL A 103 -3.66 4.04 -2.41
CA VAL A 103 -3.73 5.20 -3.30
C VAL A 103 -4.57 6.32 -2.66
N ASP A 104 -5.63 5.96 -1.94
CA ASP A 104 -6.45 6.91 -1.18
C ASP A 104 -6.63 6.42 0.27
N PRO A 105 -6.32 7.26 1.27
CA PRO A 105 -6.44 6.89 2.69
C PRO A 105 -7.87 6.54 3.09
N SER A 106 -8.89 7.07 2.41
CA SER A 106 -10.28 6.77 2.73
C SER A 106 -10.64 5.30 2.53
N ILE A 107 -10.00 4.63 1.55
CA ILE A 107 -10.18 3.18 1.33
C ILE A 107 -9.62 2.39 2.51
N ALA A 108 -8.47 2.78 3.04
CA ALA A 108 -7.86 2.15 4.20
C ALA A 108 -8.70 2.35 5.47
N VAL A 109 -9.24 3.55 5.69
CA VAL A 109 -10.18 3.84 6.78
C VAL A 109 -11.41 2.94 6.67
N ALA A 110 -11.97 2.78 5.46
CA ALA A 110 -13.10 1.89 5.22
C ALA A 110 -12.74 0.41 5.48
N ALA A 111 -11.54 -0.03 5.08
CA ALA A 111 -11.06 -1.39 5.31
C ALA A 111 -10.90 -1.73 6.79
N LEU A 112 -10.51 -0.76 7.62
CA LEU A 112 -10.46 -0.90 9.08
C LEU A 112 -11.82 -0.76 9.76
N GLY A 113 -12.84 -0.28 9.05
CA GLY A 113 -14.16 -0.01 9.61
C GLY A 113 -14.22 1.23 10.48
N LEU A 114 -13.24 2.13 10.37
CA LEU A 114 -13.12 3.33 11.19
C LEU A 114 -14.03 4.47 10.68
N GLY A 115 -14.36 5.38 11.59
CA GLY A 115 -15.05 6.64 11.33
C GLY A 115 -14.26 7.85 11.82
N PRO A 116 -14.76 9.08 11.60
CA PRO A 116 -14.07 10.29 12.00
C PRO A 116 -13.75 10.35 13.50
N ASN A 117 -14.69 9.91 14.36
CA ASN A 117 -14.50 9.92 15.81
C ASN A 117 -13.38 8.96 16.25
N ASP A 118 -13.25 7.80 15.60
CA ASP A 118 -12.18 6.84 15.91
C ASP A 118 -10.81 7.45 15.61
N LEU A 119 -10.69 8.20 14.51
CA LEU A 119 -9.45 8.86 14.11
C LEU A 119 -9.11 10.05 15.02
N ILE A 120 -10.10 10.81 15.49
CA ILE A 120 -9.87 11.92 16.44
C ILE A 120 -9.41 11.39 17.79
N ASN A 121 -9.90 10.22 18.20
CA ASN A 121 -9.54 9.57 19.46
C ASN A 121 -8.21 8.80 19.40
N ASP A 122 -7.72 8.48 18.21
CA ASP A 122 -6.41 7.83 17.98
C ASP A 122 -5.58 8.60 16.95
N LEU A 123 -4.87 9.62 17.46
CA LEU A 123 -4.02 10.48 16.64
C LEU A 123 -2.83 9.75 15.99
N ASN A 124 -2.40 8.61 16.55
CA ASN A 124 -1.36 7.80 15.94
C ASN A 124 -1.88 7.16 14.64
N THR A 125 -3.04 6.54 14.68
CA THR A 125 -3.71 5.99 13.50
C THR A 125 -4.08 7.10 12.51
N PHE A 126 -4.59 8.24 12.99
CA PHE A 126 -4.85 9.41 12.15
C PHE A 126 -3.58 9.88 11.41
N GLY A 127 -2.43 9.94 12.11
CA GLY A 127 -1.15 10.33 11.52
C GLY A 127 -0.73 9.43 10.36
N LEU A 128 -0.97 8.12 10.43
CA LEU A 128 -0.68 7.18 9.34
C LEU A 128 -1.52 7.46 8.08
N PHE A 129 -2.81 7.78 8.27
CA PHE A 129 -3.68 8.12 7.14
C PHE A 129 -3.39 9.51 6.58
N PHE A 130 -3.00 10.45 7.43
CA PHE A 130 -2.53 11.75 7.00
C PHE A 130 -1.22 11.64 6.20
N GLU A 131 -0.27 10.79 6.64
CA GLU A 131 0.93 10.47 5.85
C GLU A 131 0.54 9.92 4.47
N THR A 132 -0.41 8.99 4.39
CA THR A 132 -0.90 8.44 3.12
C THR A 132 -1.51 9.51 2.21
N LEU A 133 -2.26 10.45 2.78
CA LEU A 133 -2.79 11.61 2.04
C LEU A 133 -1.67 12.46 1.46
N CYS A 134 -0.65 12.77 2.25
CA CYS A 134 0.52 13.52 1.79
C CYS A 134 1.28 12.77 0.67
N VAL A 135 1.46 11.44 0.80
CA VAL A 135 2.10 10.62 -0.24
C VAL A 135 1.33 10.68 -1.55
N ARG A 136 -0.01 10.55 -1.49
CA ARG A 136 -0.87 10.67 -2.67
C ARG A 136 -0.67 12.00 -3.38
N ASP A 137 -0.75 13.10 -2.64
CA ASP A 137 -0.65 14.44 -3.22
C ASP A 137 0.76 14.71 -3.77
N LEU A 138 1.81 14.26 -3.07
CA LEU A 138 3.18 14.35 -3.54
C LEU A 138 3.42 13.57 -4.84
N ARG A 139 2.79 12.39 -5.01
CA ARG A 139 2.86 11.64 -6.27
C ARG A 139 2.23 12.40 -7.42
N VAL A 140 1.05 13.00 -7.20
CA VAL A 140 0.39 13.84 -8.22
C VAL A 140 1.26 15.02 -8.63
N TYR A 141 1.87 15.71 -7.65
CA TYR A 141 2.76 16.83 -7.96
C TYR A 141 4.06 16.39 -8.61
N ALA A 142 4.62 15.27 -8.18
CA ALA A 142 5.84 14.72 -8.78
C ALA A 142 5.61 14.33 -10.24
N ASP A 143 4.50 13.66 -10.53
CA ASP A 143 4.15 13.25 -11.90
C ASP A 143 3.97 14.45 -12.82
N ALA A 144 3.33 15.53 -12.34
CA ALA A 144 3.19 16.79 -13.08
C ALA A 144 4.55 17.47 -13.39
N LEU A 145 5.62 17.11 -12.68
CA LEU A 145 6.97 17.63 -12.85
C LEU A 145 7.93 16.61 -13.49
N ASP A 146 7.41 15.55 -14.09
CA ASP A 146 8.20 14.42 -14.61
C ASP A 146 9.12 13.79 -13.54
N GLY A 147 8.65 13.74 -12.30
CA GLY A 147 9.38 13.20 -11.16
C GLY A 147 8.77 11.92 -10.60
N ALA A 148 9.41 11.38 -9.56
CA ALA A 148 8.90 10.25 -8.80
C ALA A 148 9.18 10.44 -7.30
N VAL A 149 8.35 9.80 -6.47
CA VAL A 149 8.45 9.87 -5.01
C VAL A 149 8.99 8.55 -4.48
N TYR A 150 9.96 8.65 -3.58
CA TYR A 150 10.64 7.52 -2.95
C TYR A 150 10.66 7.68 -1.45
N HIS A 151 10.79 6.58 -0.72
CA HIS A 151 11.17 6.63 0.68
C HIS A 151 12.69 6.48 0.83
N TYR A 152 13.26 7.16 1.81
CA TYR A 152 14.65 7.02 2.19
C TYR A 152 14.76 6.62 3.67
N ARG A 153 15.66 5.70 3.96
CA ARG A 153 16.02 5.31 5.32
C ARG A 153 17.53 5.30 5.46
N ASP A 154 18.05 6.06 6.42
CA ASP A 154 19.48 6.08 6.69
C ASP A 154 19.92 4.86 7.53
N LYS A 155 21.24 4.69 7.66
CA LYS A 155 21.84 3.60 8.45
C LYS A 155 21.52 3.69 9.96
N ASN A 156 21.08 4.85 10.44
CA ASN A 156 20.72 5.10 11.83
C ASN A 156 19.22 4.90 12.09
N GLY A 157 18.49 4.41 11.08
CA GLY A 157 17.06 4.18 11.17
C GLY A 157 16.21 5.44 11.03
N LYS A 158 16.80 6.61 10.77
CA LYS A 158 16.05 7.82 10.45
C LYS A 158 15.30 7.61 9.14
N LYS A 159 13.97 7.60 9.23
CA LYS A 159 13.08 7.50 8.08
C LYS A 159 12.82 8.93 7.57
N GLN A 160 13.21 9.23 6.34
CA GLN A 160 12.63 10.32 5.58
C GLN A 160 11.56 9.75 4.66
N ALA A 161 10.33 10.18 4.84
CA ALA A 161 9.20 9.61 4.16
C ALA A 161 9.22 9.91 2.65
N PHE A 162 9.91 10.98 2.21
CA PHE A 162 9.75 11.48 0.86
C PHE A 162 11.07 11.98 0.30
N PHE A 163 11.43 11.48 -0.87
CA PHE A 163 12.48 12.01 -1.72
C PHE A 163 11.91 12.18 -3.13
N PHE A 164 12.02 13.38 -3.66
CA PHE A 164 11.62 13.69 -5.03
C PHE A 164 12.83 13.58 -5.96
N GLU A 165 12.72 12.77 -7.01
CA GLU A 165 13.72 12.70 -8.08
C GLU A 165 13.07 13.05 -9.41
N LYS A 166 13.61 14.04 -10.10
CA LYS A 166 13.18 14.38 -11.45
C LYS A 166 13.63 13.30 -12.43
N ARG A 167 12.71 12.76 -13.21
CA ARG A 167 13.05 11.83 -14.30
C ARG A 167 13.80 12.62 -15.38
N VAL A 168 15.11 12.41 -15.48
CA VAL A 168 15.90 12.96 -16.58
C VAL A 168 15.80 11.97 -17.74
N PHE A 169 14.93 12.26 -18.69
CA PHE A 169 14.99 11.59 -19.99
C PHE A 169 16.20 12.13 -20.75
N LEU A 170 17.25 11.34 -20.84
CA LEU A 170 18.29 11.57 -21.83
C LEU A 170 17.65 11.33 -23.20
N GLN A 171 17.22 12.39 -23.87
CA GLN A 171 16.96 12.31 -25.31
C GLN A 171 18.28 11.94 -25.99
N LYS A 172 18.31 10.74 -26.60
CA LYS A 172 19.38 10.35 -27.55
C LYS A 172 19.10 10.96 -28.90
#